data_f714d984a7a2962d8e4d7ce380ca1aa6
#
_entry.id   f714d984a7a2962d8e4d7ce380ca1aa6
#
_cell.length_a   1.000
_cell.length_b   1.000
_cell.length_c   1.000
_cell.angle_alpha   90.00
_cell.angle_beta   90.00
_cell.angle_gamma   90.00
#
_symmetry.space_group_name_H-M   'P 1'
#
loop_
_entity.id
_entity.type
_entity.pdbx_description
1 polymer ?
#
loop_
_entity_poly.entity_id
_entity_poly.type
_entity_poly.pdbx_seq_one_letter_code
_entity_poly.pdbx_strand_id
1 'polypeptide(L)'
;MKKLFITFVIGAILTACSTEKAHKTENKMEPRILAIGRLQSTLDVLVEEWERYGRNVIASNSKDSIKEIIETESIDFICIGGGLPDNEREEMVEYISAIDSNLAVHPIPRSEEKMGPYNFIPFLNNLAIMHKVHKEMEE
;
A
#
# COMPACT_ATOMS: atom_id res chain seq x y z
N MET A 1 25.15 47.92 3.13
CA MET A 1 24.88 47.45 3.14
C MET A 1 24.84 46.60 2.45
N LYS A 2 24.65 46.15 2.03
CA LYS A 2 24.62 45.41 1.41
C LYS A 2 24.74 44.25 1.67
N LYS A 3 24.81 43.74 2.02
CA LYS A 3 25.11 42.71 2.34
C LYS A 3 24.18 41.87 2.55
N LEU A 4 23.43 42.03 2.76
CA LEU A 4 22.51 41.41 3.13
C LEU A 4 22.05 40.56 2.25
N PHE A 5 21.98 40.70 1.26
CA PHE A 5 21.51 39.99 0.39
C PHE A 5 21.94 38.79 0.30
N ILE A 6 22.71 38.67 0.56
CA ILE A 6 23.33 37.69 0.54
C ILE A 6 22.70 36.66 1.19
N THR A 7 22.35 36.92 2.18
CA THR A 7 21.82 36.01 2.94
C THR A 7 20.84 35.36 2.25
N PHE A 8 20.33 35.88 1.39
CA PHE A 8 19.40 35.37 0.78
C PHE A 8 19.69 34.19 0.22
N VAL A 9 20.71 34.12 -0.18
CA VAL A 9 21.11 33.07 -0.74
C VAL A 9 20.87 31.96 -0.01
N ILE A 10 21.03 32.06 1.14
CA ILE A 10 20.81 31.12 1.92
C ILE A 10 19.61 30.49 1.63
N GLY A 11 18.74 31.16 1.22
CA GLY A 11 17.53 30.59 0.97
C GLY A 11 17.70 29.36 0.19
N ALA A 12 18.68 29.33 -0.54
CA ALA A 12 18.93 28.20 -1.36
C ALA A 12 18.94 26.96 -0.56
N ILE A 13 19.30 27.07 0.61
CA ILE A 13 19.41 25.95 1.44
C ILE A 13 18.14 25.24 1.54
N LEU A 14 17.08 25.93 1.51
CA LEU A 14 15.86 25.30 1.68
C LEU A 14 15.62 24.30 0.60
N THR A 15 16.30 24.42 -0.49
CA THR A 15 16.11 23.49 -1.55
C THR A 15 16.34 22.08 -1.12
N ALA A 16 17.14 21.82 -0.19
CA ALA A 16 17.41 20.46 0.25
C ALA A 16 16.14 19.79 0.72
N CYS A 17 15.30 20.49 1.43
CA CYS A 17 14.08 19.91 1.92
C CYS A 17 13.11 19.66 0.78
N SER A 18 13.12 20.52 -0.18
CA SER A 18 12.23 20.36 -1.33
C SER A 18 12.61 19.11 -2.11
N THR A 19 13.86 18.80 -2.15
CA THR A 19 14.34 17.64 -2.88
C THR A 19 13.79 16.37 -2.26
N GLU A 20 13.71 16.31 -0.96
CA GLU A 20 13.16 15.13 -0.31
C GLU A 20 11.69 14.94 -0.64
N LYS A 21 10.95 15.98 -0.70
CA LYS A 21 9.54 15.89 -1.03
C LYS A 21 9.37 15.45 -2.48
N ALA A 22 10.18 15.95 -3.36
CA ALA A 22 10.12 15.58 -4.75
C ALA A 22 10.41 14.09 -4.92
N HIS A 23 11.34 13.58 -4.16
CA HIS A 23 11.69 12.18 -4.24
C HIS A 23 10.52 11.30 -3.84
N LYS A 24 9.74 11.69 -2.84
CA LYS A 24 8.58 10.94 -2.44
C LYS A 24 7.49 10.96 -3.50
N THR A 25 7.41 12.04 -4.24
CA THR A 25 6.37 12.17 -5.24
C THR A 25 6.69 11.41 -6.52
N GLU A 26 7.92 11.05 -6.72
CA GLU A 26 8.30 10.34 -7.94
C GLU A 26 7.71 8.93 -8.03
N ASN A 27 7.18 8.43 -6.94
CA ASN A 27 6.62 7.10 -6.92
C ASN A 27 5.11 7.10 -7.14
N LYS A 28 4.64 8.05 -7.92
CA LYS A 28 3.21 8.20 -8.19
C LYS A 28 2.59 7.00 -8.87
N MET A 29 3.40 6.26 -9.63
CA MET A 29 2.90 5.11 -10.36
C MET A 29 2.74 3.88 -9.48
N GLU A 30 3.33 3.89 -8.31
CA GLU A 30 3.24 2.75 -7.42
C GLU A 30 1.87 2.76 -6.71
N PRO A 31 1.06 1.72 -6.86
CA PRO A 31 -0.26 1.71 -6.25
C PRO A 31 -0.16 1.68 -4.72
N ARG A 32 -1.11 2.33 -4.07
CA ARG A 32 -1.23 2.26 -2.63
C ARG A 32 -2.15 1.11 -2.29
N ILE A 33 -1.63 0.15 -1.57
CA ILE A 33 -2.28 -1.13 -1.33
C ILE A 33 -2.60 -1.33 0.14
N LEU A 34 -3.79 -1.80 0.44
CA LEU A 34 -4.13 -2.22 1.80
C LEU A 34 -4.03 -3.74 1.86
N ALA A 35 -3.18 -4.24 2.72
CA ALA A 35 -3.03 -5.67 2.96
C ALA A 35 -3.74 -6.06 4.25
N ILE A 36 -4.60 -7.05 4.17
CA ILE A 36 -5.38 -7.52 5.32
C ILE A 36 -4.94 -8.94 5.66
N GLY A 37 -4.70 -9.21 6.92
CA GLY A 37 -4.28 -10.51 7.38
C GLY A 37 -4.79 -10.80 8.77
N ARG A 38 -4.38 -11.94 9.31
CA ARG A 38 -4.86 -12.39 10.62
C ARG A 38 -4.11 -11.79 11.79
N LEU A 39 -2.78 -11.74 11.69
CA LEU A 39 -1.93 -11.29 12.78
C LEU A 39 -1.18 -10.02 12.38
N GLN A 40 -1.33 -8.98 13.17
CA GLN A 40 -0.66 -7.71 12.91
C GLN A 40 0.86 -7.86 12.90
N SER A 41 1.41 -8.66 13.82
CA SER A 41 2.85 -8.86 13.87
C SER A 41 3.41 -9.48 12.59
N THR A 42 2.65 -10.39 11.97
CA THR A 42 3.03 -10.98 10.69
C THR A 42 2.94 -9.94 9.58
N LEU A 43 1.87 -9.15 9.60
CA LEU A 43 1.68 -8.10 8.60
C LEU A 43 2.79 -7.05 8.66
N ASP A 44 3.25 -6.71 9.85
CA ASP A 44 4.31 -5.73 10.02
C ASP A 44 5.61 -6.21 9.35
N VAL A 45 5.94 -7.49 9.51
CA VAL A 45 7.11 -8.08 8.86
C VAL A 45 6.93 -8.08 7.33
N LEU A 46 5.73 -8.41 6.86
CA LEU A 46 5.46 -8.43 5.42
C LEU A 46 5.54 -7.02 4.82
N VAL A 47 5.08 -6.02 5.55
CA VAL A 47 5.16 -4.63 5.09
C VAL A 47 6.63 -4.23 4.89
N GLU A 48 7.51 -4.59 5.83
CA GLU A 48 8.93 -4.31 5.69
C GLU A 48 9.50 -4.96 4.41
N GLU A 49 9.09 -6.20 4.12
CA GLU A 49 9.54 -6.88 2.92
C GLU A 49 9.01 -6.19 1.66
N TRP A 50 7.74 -5.83 1.63
CA TRP A 50 7.17 -5.13 0.48
C TRP A 50 7.84 -3.78 0.25
N GLU A 51 8.18 -3.07 1.31
CA GLU A 51 8.89 -1.80 1.19
C GLU A 51 10.26 -1.98 0.51
N ARG A 52 10.92 -3.10 0.76
CA ARG A 52 12.18 -3.42 0.08
C ARG A 52 12.02 -3.59 -1.42
N TYR A 53 10.83 -3.99 -1.86
CA TYR A 53 10.50 -4.08 -3.28
C TYR A 53 9.95 -2.76 -3.83
N GLY A 54 9.94 -1.71 -3.04
CA GLY A 54 9.43 -0.42 -3.47
C GLY A 54 7.90 -0.31 -3.45
N ARG A 55 7.22 -1.21 -2.74
CA ARG A 55 5.74 -1.20 -2.66
C ARG A 55 5.25 -0.21 -1.62
N ASN A 56 4.10 0.36 -1.88
CA ASN A 56 3.45 1.29 -0.97
C ASN A 56 2.28 0.57 -0.32
N VAL A 57 2.55 -0.10 0.79
CA VAL A 57 1.59 -0.97 1.47
C VAL A 57 1.31 -0.49 2.89
N ILE A 58 0.03 -0.51 3.24
CA ILE A 58 -0.40 -0.29 4.60
C ILE A 58 -1.15 -1.56 4.98
N ALA A 59 -1.02 -2.03 6.19
CA ALA A 59 -1.59 -3.31 6.59
C ALA A 59 -2.38 -3.23 7.88
N SER A 60 -3.44 -4.01 7.98
CA SER A 60 -4.26 -4.05 9.19
C SER A 60 -4.97 -5.39 9.35
N ASN A 61 -5.24 -5.76 10.61
CA ASN A 61 -6.05 -6.93 10.94
C ASN A 61 -7.34 -6.53 11.65
N SER A 62 -7.62 -5.24 11.78
CA SER A 62 -8.77 -4.74 12.53
C SER A 62 -9.80 -4.10 11.60
N LYS A 63 -11.06 -4.49 11.72
CA LYS A 63 -12.13 -3.93 10.89
C LYS A 63 -12.25 -2.41 11.05
N ASP A 64 -12.12 -1.91 12.26
CA ASP A 64 -12.22 -0.48 12.51
C ASP A 64 -11.07 0.28 11.83
N SER A 65 -9.86 -0.25 11.93
CA SER A 65 -8.70 0.34 11.29
C SER A 65 -8.82 0.26 9.77
N ILE A 66 -9.31 -0.85 9.24
CA ILE A 66 -9.52 -1.04 7.80
C ILE A 66 -10.49 0.01 7.28
N LYS A 67 -11.58 0.22 7.98
CA LYS A 67 -12.58 1.22 7.58
C LYS A 67 -11.97 2.62 7.58
N GLU A 68 -11.24 2.97 8.63
CA GLU A 68 -10.60 4.27 8.71
C GLU A 68 -9.60 4.47 7.57
N ILE A 69 -8.81 3.46 7.27
CA ILE A 69 -7.83 3.53 6.19
C ILE A 69 -8.54 3.75 4.85
N ILE A 70 -9.59 3.00 4.57
CA ILE A 70 -10.33 3.14 3.31
C ILE A 70 -10.94 4.54 3.19
N GLU A 71 -11.44 5.09 4.29
CA GLU A 71 -12.09 6.39 4.30
C GLU A 71 -11.12 7.57 4.24
N THR A 72 -9.91 7.40 4.74
CA THR A 72 -8.95 8.51 4.84
C THR A 72 -7.79 8.44 3.87
N GLU A 73 -7.48 7.24 3.33
CA GLU A 73 -6.35 7.04 2.42
C GLU A 73 -6.85 6.74 1.01
N SER A 74 -6.08 7.12 0.02
CA SER A 74 -6.41 6.79 -1.37
C SER A 74 -5.86 5.40 -1.69
N ILE A 75 -6.64 4.38 -1.40
CA ILE A 75 -6.25 2.99 -1.65
C ILE A 75 -6.62 2.61 -3.08
N ASP A 76 -5.66 2.04 -3.82
CA ASP A 76 -5.90 1.60 -5.20
C ASP A 76 -6.53 0.21 -5.25
N PHE A 77 -6.10 -0.70 -4.40
CA PHE A 77 -6.75 -2.00 -4.27
C PHE A 77 -6.36 -2.65 -2.93
N ILE A 78 -7.07 -3.72 -2.61
CA ILE A 78 -6.90 -4.43 -1.34
C ILE A 78 -6.54 -5.88 -1.58
N CYS A 79 -5.61 -6.41 -0.81
CA CYS A 79 -5.26 -7.84 -0.82
C CYS A 79 -5.60 -8.46 0.51
N ILE A 80 -6.18 -9.64 0.51
CA ILE A 80 -6.47 -10.38 1.73
C ILE A 80 -5.62 -11.65 1.77
N GLY A 81 -4.84 -11.83 2.82
CA GLY A 81 -3.96 -12.96 2.98
C GLY A 81 -4.68 -14.27 3.31
N GLY A 82 -3.95 -15.36 3.19
CA GLY A 82 -4.49 -16.70 3.41
C GLY A 82 -4.64 -17.12 4.86
N GLY A 83 -4.23 -16.28 5.81
CA GLY A 83 -4.34 -16.61 7.23
C GLY A 83 -5.76 -16.55 7.78
N LEU A 84 -6.67 -15.87 7.10
CA LEU A 84 -8.07 -15.83 7.50
C LEU A 84 -8.82 -17.03 6.94
N PRO A 85 -9.72 -17.63 7.71
CA PRO A 85 -10.60 -18.70 7.20
C PRO A 85 -11.48 -18.18 6.06
N ASP A 86 -11.97 -19.06 5.22
CA ASP A 86 -12.74 -18.69 4.04
C ASP A 86 -13.97 -17.84 4.37
N ASN A 87 -14.70 -18.22 5.41
CA ASN A 87 -15.87 -17.44 5.82
C ASN A 87 -15.52 -16.03 6.26
N GLU A 88 -14.41 -15.87 6.97
CA GLU A 88 -13.97 -14.54 7.41
C GLU A 88 -13.48 -13.70 6.23
N ARG A 89 -12.89 -14.35 5.23
CA ARG A 89 -12.44 -13.67 4.02
C ARG A 89 -13.64 -13.15 3.22
N GLU A 90 -14.68 -13.97 3.10
CA GLU A 90 -15.93 -13.56 2.43
C GLU A 90 -16.59 -12.40 3.17
N GLU A 91 -16.68 -12.50 4.48
CA GLU A 91 -17.23 -11.42 5.30
C GLU A 91 -16.44 -10.14 5.13
N MET A 92 -15.12 -10.25 5.01
CA MET A 92 -14.27 -9.09 4.82
C MET A 92 -14.52 -8.43 3.46
N VAL A 93 -14.69 -9.23 2.42
CA VAL A 93 -15.01 -8.72 1.08
C VAL A 93 -16.34 -7.97 1.12
N GLU A 94 -17.35 -8.53 1.78
CA GLU A 94 -18.65 -7.87 1.92
C GLU A 94 -18.54 -6.59 2.72
N TYR A 95 -17.76 -6.62 3.80
CA TYR A 95 -17.55 -5.46 4.66
C TYR A 95 -16.92 -4.30 3.88
N ILE A 96 -15.88 -4.61 3.10
CA ILE A 96 -15.20 -3.60 2.28
C ILE A 96 -16.13 -3.07 1.19
N SER A 97 -16.88 -3.94 0.54
CA SER A 97 -17.80 -3.53 -0.52
C SER A 97 -18.89 -2.61 0.01
N ALA A 98 -19.27 -2.76 1.27
CA ALA A 98 -20.24 -1.87 1.89
C ALA A 98 -19.66 -0.49 2.17
N ILE A 99 -18.35 -0.39 2.35
CA ILE A 99 -17.67 0.90 2.56
C ILE A 99 -17.43 1.59 1.21
N ASP A 100 -16.89 0.84 0.24
CA ASP A 100 -16.61 1.36 -1.09
C ASP A 100 -16.74 0.22 -2.12
N SER A 101 -17.83 0.22 -2.86
CA SER A 101 -18.14 -0.83 -3.82
C SER A 101 -17.25 -0.79 -5.07
N ASN A 102 -16.52 0.30 -5.27
CA ASN A 102 -15.64 0.43 -6.44
C ASN A 102 -14.22 -0.07 -6.18
N LEU A 103 -13.91 -0.38 -4.92
CA LEU A 103 -12.58 -0.78 -4.54
C LEU A 103 -12.36 -2.27 -4.83
N ALA A 104 -11.36 -2.59 -5.63
CA ALA A 104 -11.05 -3.97 -5.96
C ALA A 104 -10.45 -4.70 -4.76
N VAL A 105 -10.94 -5.89 -4.47
CA VAL A 105 -10.46 -6.72 -3.37
C VAL A 105 -10.01 -8.05 -3.92
N HIS A 106 -8.77 -8.42 -3.60
CA HIS A 106 -8.14 -9.63 -4.10
C HIS A 106 -7.75 -10.57 -2.95
N PRO A 107 -8.61 -11.54 -2.62
CA PRO A 107 -8.21 -12.56 -1.66
C PRO A 107 -7.16 -13.46 -2.31
N ILE A 108 -6.13 -13.83 -1.58
CA ILE A 108 -5.12 -14.73 -2.12
C ILE A 108 -5.77 -16.09 -2.38
N PRO A 109 -5.56 -16.69 -3.57
CA PRO A 109 -6.15 -17.98 -3.87
C PRO A 109 -5.62 -19.04 -2.92
N ARG A 110 -6.50 -19.90 -2.45
CA ARG A 110 -6.07 -21.02 -1.65
C ARG A 110 -5.62 -22.15 -2.57
N SER A 111 -4.43 -22.65 -2.32
CA SER A 111 -3.95 -23.83 -3.00
C SER A 111 -3.92 -24.95 -1.96
N GLU A 112 -3.80 -26.19 -2.42
CA GLU A 112 -3.70 -27.34 -1.53
C GLU A 112 -2.35 -27.36 -0.81
N GLU A 113 -1.40 -26.62 -1.31
CA GLU A 113 -0.10 -26.52 -0.69
C GLU A 113 -0.15 -25.56 0.51
N LYS A 114 0.64 -25.85 1.51
CA LYS A 114 0.72 -25.03 2.69
C LYS A 114 1.20 -23.64 2.32
N MET A 115 0.31 -22.69 2.49
CA MET A 115 0.65 -21.31 2.23
C MET A 115 1.10 -20.68 3.52
N GLY A 116 2.38 -20.50 3.64
CA GLY A 116 2.93 -19.71 4.75
C GLY A 116 2.69 -18.21 4.48
N PRO A 117 2.92 -17.38 5.50
CA PRO A 117 2.70 -15.94 5.35
C PRO A 117 3.54 -15.33 4.22
N TYR A 118 4.68 -15.92 3.91
CA TYR A 118 5.55 -15.38 2.87
C TYR A 118 4.99 -15.52 1.46
N ASN A 119 3.99 -16.38 1.25
CA ASN A 119 3.37 -16.49 -0.07
C ASN A 119 2.56 -15.25 -0.40
N PHE A 120 2.26 -14.43 0.58
CA PHE A 120 1.58 -13.17 0.38
C PHE A 120 2.49 -12.15 -0.35
N ILE A 121 3.80 -12.28 -0.18
CA ILE A 121 4.76 -11.36 -0.79
C ILE A 121 4.68 -11.38 -2.32
N PRO A 122 4.89 -12.54 -2.98
CA PRO A 122 4.82 -12.56 -4.44
C PRO A 122 3.41 -12.27 -4.96
N PHE A 123 2.39 -12.68 -4.22
CA PHE A 123 1.00 -12.42 -4.62
C PHE A 123 0.75 -10.91 -4.76
N LEU A 124 1.05 -10.14 -3.73
CA LEU A 124 0.84 -8.70 -3.72
C LEU A 124 1.76 -8.02 -4.74
N ASN A 125 3.02 -8.45 -4.82
CA ASN A 125 3.96 -7.88 -5.78
C ASN A 125 3.47 -8.05 -7.22
N ASN A 126 2.93 -9.22 -7.55
CA ASN A 126 2.41 -9.46 -8.89
C ASN A 126 1.21 -8.58 -9.20
N LEU A 127 0.32 -8.40 -8.24
CA LEU A 127 -0.83 -7.51 -8.43
C LEU A 127 -0.40 -6.07 -8.62
N ALA A 128 0.62 -5.63 -7.90
CA ALA A 128 1.14 -4.28 -8.04
C ALA A 128 1.73 -4.06 -9.43
N ILE A 129 2.44 -5.05 -9.95
CA ILE A 129 3.01 -4.99 -11.30
C ILE A 129 1.89 -4.94 -12.35
N MET A 130 0.89 -5.81 -12.20
CA MET A 130 -0.25 -5.84 -13.12
C MET A 130 -1.01 -4.52 -13.12
N HIS A 131 -1.19 -3.93 -11.95
CA HIS A 131 -1.86 -2.64 -11.83
C HIS A 131 -1.11 -1.54 -12.60
N LYS A 132 0.22 -1.53 -12.46
CA LYS A 132 1.05 -0.54 -13.16
C LYS A 132 0.98 -0.72 -14.67
N VAL A 133 1.09 -1.95 -15.13
CA VAL A 133 1.01 -2.23 -16.57
C VAL A 133 -0.35 -1.81 -17.13
N HIS A 134 -1.41 -2.09 -16.38
CA HIS A 134 -2.75 -1.72 -16.81
C HIS A 134 -2.89 -0.20 -16.94
N LYS A 135 -2.38 0.52 -15.96
CA LYS A 135 -2.40 1.99 -15.98
C LYS A 135 -1.64 2.57 -17.17
N GLU A 136 -0.47 2.00 -17.47
CA GLU A 136 0.32 2.45 -18.62
C GLU A 136 -0.42 2.21 -19.94
N MET A 137 -1.19 1.15 -20.03
CA MET A 137 -1.94 0.85 -21.23
C MET A 137 -3.15 1.78 -21.42
N GLU A 138 -3.65 2.39 -20.36
CA GLU A 138 -4.76 3.33 -20.42
C GLU A 138 -4.32 4.73 -20.85
N GLU A 139 -3.05 5.04 -20.77
CA GLU A 139 -2.49 6.32 -21.14
C GLU A 139 -2.13 6.36 -22.64
#